data_a15584c48dbb428287239be63541e74f
#
_entry.id   a15584c48dbb428287239be63541e74f
#
_cell.length_a   1.000
_cell.length_b   1.000
_cell.length_c   1.000
_cell.angle_alpha   90.00
_cell.angle_beta   90.00
_cell.angle_gamma   90.00
#
_symmetry.space_group_name_H-M   'P 1'
#
loop_
_entity.id
_entity.type
_entity.pdbx_description
1 polymer ?
#
loop_
_entity_poly.entity_id
_entity_poly.type
_entity_poly.pdbx_seq_one_letter_code
_entity_poly.pdbx_strand_id
1 'polypeptide(L)'
;MTYRLSGRLLNKGLMGAVAALLLLMSLLAPARAELVQFVYTSDQHYGITRKAFRGLDKVSSREVNAAMVQAINTLPGISLPEDGGVRAGQPVQWADAVISTGDIANRMEGTDERLIPSATECWDLFEKQYINGVSLKDRAGKAAE
;
A
#
# COMPACT_ATOMS: atom_id res chain seq x y z
N MET A 1 7.20 -43.97 -63.18
CA MET A 1 6.29 -42.90 -62.88
C MET A 1 6.32 -42.62 -61.40
N THR A 2 7.13 -41.70 -60.96
CA THR A 2 7.46 -41.46 -59.56
C THR A 2 6.69 -40.24 -59.04
N TYR A 3 5.77 -40.48 -58.14
CA TYR A 3 5.03 -39.40 -57.42
C TYR A 3 5.95 -38.75 -56.38
N ARG A 4 6.45 -37.56 -56.68
CA ARG A 4 7.12 -36.69 -55.74
C ARG A 4 6.24 -35.44 -55.52
N LEU A 5 5.17 -35.58 -54.80
CA LEU A 5 4.35 -34.46 -54.39
C LEU A 5 3.80 -34.72 -52.99
N SER A 6 4.26 -34.00 -51.99
CA SER A 6 3.41 -33.40 -50.97
C SER A 6 4.16 -32.95 -49.67
N GLY A 7 5.48 -33.17 -49.57
CA GLY A 7 6.17 -32.77 -48.33
C GLY A 7 6.22 -31.27 -48.02
N ARG A 8 6.13 -30.39 -49.04
CA ARG A 8 6.22 -28.92 -48.87
C ARG A 8 4.92 -28.24 -48.45
N LEU A 9 3.79 -28.81 -48.83
CA LEU A 9 2.46 -28.25 -48.48
C LEU A 9 2.08 -28.65 -47.04
N LEU A 10 2.41 -29.86 -46.59
CA LEU A 10 2.19 -30.32 -45.22
C LEU A 10 2.97 -29.48 -44.21
N ASN A 11 4.20 -29.06 -44.54
CA ASN A 11 5.05 -28.26 -43.66
C ASN A 11 4.53 -26.82 -43.45
N LYS A 12 3.92 -26.21 -44.50
CA LYS A 12 3.36 -24.86 -44.40
C LYS A 12 2.05 -24.85 -43.57
N GLY A 13 1.22 -25.86 -43.69
CA GLY A 13 0.00 -25.99 -42.91
C GLY A 13 0.31 -26.24 -41.43
N LEU A 14 1.30 -27.08 -41.13
CA LEU A 14 1.74 -27.37 -39.79
C LEU A 14 2.35 -26.14 -39.11
N MET A 15 3.20 -25.38 -39.80
CA MET A 15 3.77 -24.14 -39.28
C MET A 15 2.68 -23.07 -39.03
N GLY A 16 1.68 -22.96 -39.87
CA GLY A 16 0.54 -22.06 -39.68
C GLY A 16 -0.29 -22.44 -38.46
N ALA A 17 -0.55 -23.73 -38.29
CA ALA A 17 -1.30 -24.24 -37.09
C ALA A 17 -0.52 -24.03 -35.79
N VAL A 18 0.79 -24.26 -35.76
CA VAL A 18 1.62 -24.02 -34.61
C VAL A 18 1.71 -22.51 -34.26
N ALA A 19 1.85 -21.66 -35.26
CA ALA A 19 1.86 -20.21 -35.06
C ALA A 19 0.50 -19.71 -34.52
N ALA A 20 -0.62 -20.20 -35.04
CA ALA A 20 -1.95 -19.87 -34.55
C ALA A 20 -2.18 -20.38 -33.11
N LEU A 21 -1.68 -21.56 -32.77
CA LEU A 21 -1.78 -22.10 -31.41
C LEU A 21 -0.95 -21.29 -30.41
N LEU A 22 0.27 -20.87 -30.79
CA LEU A 22 1.12 -20.00 -29.95
C LEU A 22 0.49 -18.63 -29.77
N LEU A 23 -0.14 -18.08 -30.81
CA LEU A 23 -0.88 -16.81 -30.71
C LEU A 23 -2.10 -16.94 -29.78
N LEU A 24 -2.84 -18.05 -29.89
CA LEU A 24 -3.96 -18.35 -28.99
C LEU A 24 -3.51 -18.52 -27.53
N MET A 25 -2.40 -19.18 -27.30
CA MET A 25 -1.84 -19.36 -25.96
C MET A 25 -1.35 -18.03 -25.37
N SER A 26 -0.85 -17.10 -26.18
CA SER A 26 -0.48 -15.76 -25.70
C SER A 26 -1.70 -14.89 -25.34
N LEU A 27 -2.85 -15.13 -25.96
CA LEU A 27 -4.12 -14.47 -25.62
C LEU A 27 -4.78 -15.06 -24.35
N LEU A 28 -4.39 -16.26 -23.96
CA LEU A 28 -4.86 -16.95 -22.75
C LEU A 28 -3.94 -16.71 -21.54
N ALA A 29 -3.01 -15.75 -21.63
CA ALA A 29 -2.21 -15.35 -20.47
C ALA A 29 -3.17 -14.99 -19.32
N PRO A 30 -3.06 -15.62 -18.16
CA PRO A 30 -3.96 -15.32 -17.05
C PRO A 30 -3.86 -13.84 -16.74
N ALA A 31 -5.01 -13.15 -16.70
CA ALA A 31 -5.08 -11.79 -16.21
C ALA A 31 -4.51 -11.82 -14.78
N ARG A 32 -3.32 -11.33 -14.58
CA ARG A 32 -2.77 -11.16 -13.23
C ARG A 32 -3.58 -10.04 -12.60
N ALA A 33 -4.37 -10.38 -11.60
CA ALA A 33 -4.97 -9.38 -10.75
C ALA A 33 -3.85 -8.50 -10.19
N GLU A 34 -3.97 -7.20 -10.39
CA GLU A 34 -3.04 -6.25 -9.82
C GLU A 34 -3.23 -6.24 -8.30
N LEU A 35 -2.17 -6.47 -7.57
CA LEU A 35 -2.19 -6.41 -6.12
C LEU A 35 -2.01 -4.95 -5.70
N VAL A 36 -2.97 -4.43 -4.97
CA VAL A 36 -2.89 -3.11 -4.32
C VAL A 36 -2.59 -3.34 -2.84
N GLN A 37 -1.61 -2.64 -2.30
CA GLN A 37 -1.27 -2.65 -0.89
C GLN A 37 -1.43 -1.23 -0.33
N PHE A 38 -2.12 -1.10 0.79
CA PHE A 38 -2.26 0.19 1.44
C PHE A 38 -2.19 0.06 2.96
N VAL A 39 -1.79 1.12 3.60
CA VAL A 39 -1.88 1.28 5.05
C VAL A 39 -3.21 1.94 5.37
N TYR A 40 -3.97 1.34 6.26
CA TYR A 40 -5.22 1.91 6.75
C TYR A 40 -5.00 2.43 8.16
N THR A 41 -5.39 3.68 8.42
CA THR A 41 -5.29 4.33 9.72
C THR A 41 -6.51 5.18 9.99
N SER A 42 -6.78 5.47 11.27
CA SER A 42 -7.91 6.27 11.74
C SER A 42 -7.59 6.85 13.12
N ASP A 43 -8.41 7.79 13.56
CA ASP A 43 -8.47 8.23 14.96
C ASP A 43 -7.14 8.79 15.50
N GLN A 44 -6.46 9.62 14.72
CA GLN A 44 -5.22 10.27 15.14
C GLN A 44 -5.43 11.17 16.37
N HIS A 45 -6.61 11.80 16.47
CA HIS A 45 -7.03 12.59 17.63
C HIS A 45 -5.94 13.51 18.17
N TYR A 46 -5.37 14.36 17.31
CA TYR A 46 -4.47 15.40 17.80
C TYR A 46 -5.20 16.28 18.82
N GLY A 47 -4.53 16.60 19.92
CA GLY A 47 -5.10 17.37 21.01
C GLY A 47 -5.52 16.54 22.24
N ILE A 48 -5.43 15.20 22.19
CA ILE A 48 -5.63 14.37 23.37
C ILE A 48 -4.30 13.94 24.00
N THR A 49 -4.37 13.55 25.25
CA THR A 49 -3.28 12.94 26.00
C THR A 49 -3.67 11.51 26.37
N ARG A 50 -2.84 10.55 25.99
CA ARG A 50 -3.00 9.14 26.36
C ARG A 50 -2.55 8.94 27.81
N LYS A 51 -3.34 8.17 28.59
CA LYS A 51 -2.99 7.85 29.97
C LYS A 51 -1.63 7.16 30.05
N ALA A 52 -1.38 6.20 29.18
CA ALA A 52 -0.11 5.51 29.08
C ALA A 52 0.20 5.12 27.62
N PHE A 53 1.46 5.16 27.23
CA PHE A 53 1.96 4.68 25.94
C PHE A 53 3.43 4.26 26.06
N ARG A 54 3.73 3.01 25.70
CA ARG A 54 5.09 2.43 25.74
C ARG A 54 5.80 2.61 27.10
N GLY A 55 5.05 2.46 28.19
CA GLY A 55 5.57 2.57 29.56
C GLY A 55 5.70 4.00 30.09
N LEU A 56 5.33 5.01 29.30
CA LEU A 56 5.29 6.41 29.70
C LEU A 56 3.85 6.83 30.01
N ASP A 57 3.66 7.65 31.04
CA ASP A 57 2.38 8.22 31.40
C ASP A 57 2.17 9.58 30.74
N LYS A 58 0.88 9.94 30.51
CA LYS A 58 0.47 11.26 29.99
C LYS A 58 1.13 11.65 28.68
N VAL A 59 1.23 10.70 27.74
CA VAL A 59 1.85 10.93 26.44
C VAL A 59 0.90 11.65 25.51
N SER A 60 1.36 12.70 24.85
CA SER A 60 0.57 13.46 23.88
C SER A 60 0.24 12.61 22.65
N SER A 61 -0.93 12.86 22.04
CA SER A 61 -1.29 12.23 20.74
C SER A 61 -0.26 12.52 19.65
N ARG A 62 0.40 13.68 19.70
CA ARG A 62 1.49 14.02 18.79
C ARG A 62 2.64 13.01 18.87
N GLU A 63 3.05 12.63 20.07
CA GLU A 63 4.12 11.62 20.26
C GLU A 63 3.66 10.22 19.85
N VAL A 64 2.40 9.88 20.15
CA VAL A 64 1.81 8.60 19.73
C VAL A 64 1.76 8.49 18.21
N ASN A 65 1.28 9.55 17.54
CA ASN A 65 1.22 9.60 16.09
C ASN A 65 2.62 9.62 15.43
N ALA A 66 3.59 10.30 16.02
CA ALA A 66 4.98 10.24 15.56
C ALA A 66 5.51 8.80 15.60
N ALA A 67 5.23 8.07 16.67
CA ALA A 67 5.62 6.66 16.79
C ALA A 67 4.86 5.76 15.79
N MET A 68 3.59 6.07 15.48
CA MET A 68 2.82 5.37 14.45
C MET A 68 3.44 5.58 13.07
N VAL A 69 3.73 6.82 12.67
CA VAL A 69 4.38 7.12 11.39
C VAL A 69 5.75 6.46 11.29
N GLN A 70 6.51 6.46 12.36
CA GLN A 70 7.78 5.75 12.40
C GLN A 70 7.58 4.23 12.17
N ALA A 71 6.58 3.62 12.79
CA ALA A 71 6.25 2.21 12.56
C ALA A 71 5.80 1.95 11.11
N ILE A 72 4.97 2.83 10.54
CA ILE A 72 4.56 2.76 9.13
C ILE A 72 5.80 2.77 8.22
N ASN A 73 6.75 3.65 8.45
CA ASN A 73 7.96 3.76 7.65
C ASN A 73 8.89 2.53 7.75
N THR A 74 8.71 1.68 8.75
CA THR A 74 9.47 0.42 8.90
C THR A 74 8.79 -0.78 8.22
N LEU A 75 7.56 -0.63 7.70
CA LEU A 75 6.81 -1.74 7.07
C LEU A 75 7.60 -2.49 5.98
N PRO A 76 8.35 -1.83 5.09
CA PRO A 76 9.11 -2.55 4.07
C PRO A 76 10.16 -3.53 4.61
N GLY A 77 10.54 -3.41 5.89
CA GLY A 77 11.49 -4.29 6.57
C GLY A 77 10.87 -5.47 7.30
N ILE A 78 9.55 -5.65 7.26
CA ILE A 78 8.85 -6.71 7.97
C ILE A 78 8.14 -7.66 7.01
N SER A 79 7.88 -8.89 7.47
CA SER A 79 7.08 -9.87 6.73
C SER A 79 5.64 -9.89 7.24
N LEU A 80 4.71 -10.19 6.34
CA LEU A 80 3.33 -10.45 6.69
C LEU A 80 3.22 -11.73 7.55
N PRO A 81 2.20 -11.85 8.41
CA PRO A 81 1.96 -13.06 9.19
C PRO A 81 1.79 -14.30 8.31
N GLU A 82 2.14 -15.47 8.85
CA GLU A 82 1.90 -16.79 8.24
C GLU A 82 0.47 -17.26 8.56
N ASP A 83 -0.53 -16.47 8.21
CA ASP A 83 -1.94 -16.68 8.60
C ASP A 83 -2.81 -17.25 7.47
N GLY A 84 -2.19 -17.61 6.33
CA GLY A 84 -2.90 -18.11 5.15
C GLY A 84 -3.59 -17.00 4.33
N GLY A 85 -3.42 -15.74 4.68
CA GLY A 85 -3.92 -14.58 3.94
C GLY A 85 -3.16 -14.33 2.63
N VAL A 86 -3.56 -13.31 1.92
CA VAL A 86 -2.89 -12.88 0.68
C VAL A 86 -1.45 -12.50 0.98
N ARG A 87 -0.49 -13.17 0.32
CA ARG A 87 0.94 -13.00 0.54
C ARG A 87 1.43 -13.32 1.96
N ALA A 88 0.75 -14.21 2.69
CA ALA A 88 1.22 -14.69 3.99
C ALA A 88 2.73 -15.03 3.96
N GLY A 89 3.46 -14.64 4.97
CA GLY A 89 4.91 -14.83 5.08
C GLY A 89 5.78 -13.99 4.15
N GLN A 90 5.20 -13.28 3.19
CA GLN A 90 5.98 -12.47 2.26
C GLN A 90 6.39 -11.11 2.88
N PRO A 91 7.54 -10.55 2.51
CA PRO A 91 7.91 -9.22 2.99
C PRO A 91 6.96 -8.14 2.43
N VAL A 92 6.65 -7.16 3.28
CA VAL A 92 6.04 -5.91 2.84
C VAL A 92 7.14 -5.10 2.14
N GLN A 93 6.99 -4.87 0.85
CA GLN A 93 8.01 -4.19 0.05
C GLN A 93 7.63 -2.77 -0.34
N TRP A 94 6.34 -2.50 -0.48
CA TRP A 94 5.77 -1.22 -0.89
C TRP A 94 4.40 -1.01 -0.26
N ALA A 95 3.87 0.20 -0.34
CA ALA A 95 2.46 0.49 -0.17
C ALA A 95 2.05 1.53 -1.21
N ASP A 96 0.94 1.30 -1.89
CA ASP A 96 0.46 2.19 -2.96
C ASP A 96 -0.16 3.46 -2.38
N ALA A 97 -0.76 3.36 -1.17
CA ALA A 97 -1.40 4.49 -0.49
C ALA A 97 -1.37 4.35 1.03
N VAL A 98 -1.57 5.47 1.71
CA VAL A 98 -1.94 5.53 3.13
C VAL A 98 -3.32 6.18 3.24
N ILE A 99 -4.30 5.43 3.74
CA ILE A 99 -5.68 5.87 3.85
C ILE A 99 -5.98 6.23 5.30
N SER A 100 -6.36 7.49 5.53
CA SER A 100 -6.87 7.93 6.82
C SER A 100 -8.37 8.21 6.72
N THR A 101 -9.17 7.61 7.60
CA THR A 101 -10.63 7.71 7.56
C THR A 101 -11.21 8.75 8.51
N GLY A 102 -10.39 9.58 9.09
CA GLY A 102 -10.85 10.73 9.86
C GLY A 102 -10.48 10.70 11.34
N ASP A 103 -11.22 11.48 12.11
CA ASP A 103 -10.93 11.78 13.51
C ASP A 103 -9.51 12.30 13.74
N ILE A 104 -9.06 13.18 12.83
CA ILE A 104 -7.72 13.77 12.87
C ILE A 104 -7.59 14.72 14.05
N ALA A 105 -8.58 15.61 14.23
CA ALA A 105 -8.63 16.57 15.31
C ALA A 105 -9.58 16.11 16.42
N ASN A 106 -9.22 16.32 17.66
CA ASN A 106 -10.09 16.00 18.78
C ASN A 106 -11.16 17.07 19.04
N ARG A 107 -11.04 18.24 18.41
CA ARG A 107 -11.96 19.37 18.60
C ARG A 107 -12.13 20.16 17.32
N MET A 108 -13.28 20.83 17.22
CA MET A 108 -13.49 21.88 16.24
C MET A 108 -12.70 23.14 16.60
N GLU A 109 -12.61 24.07 15.65
CA GLU A 109 -12.09 25.42 15.93
C GLU A 109 -12.82 26.02 17.12
N GLY A 110 -12.06 26.56 18.05
CA GLY A 110 -12.57 27.15 19.26
C GLY A 110 -11.58 28.08 19.93
N THR A 111 -12.11 28.96 20.78
CA THR A 111 -11.35 29.93 21.59
C THR A 111 -11.05 29.36 22.98
N ASP A 112 -10.93 28.06 23.13
CA ASP A 112 -10.69 27.46 24.43
C ASP A 112 -9.26 27.80 24.90
N GLU A 113 -9.15 28.56 25.98
CA GLU A 113 -7.89 28.97 26.60
C GLU A 113 -7.08 27.78 27.18
N ARG A 114 -7.66 26.59 27.21
CA ARG A 114 -6.94 25.40 27.59
C ARG A 114 -5.97 25.03 26.48
N LEU A 115 -4.75 24.77 26.78
CA LEU A 115 -3.63 24.37 25.90
C LEU A 115 -3.95 23.14 25.00
N ILE A 116 -5.11 23.15 24.37
CA ILE A 116 -5.59 22.13 23.44
C ILE A 116 -5.51 22.74 22.05
N PRO A 117 -4.81 22.14 21.12
CA PRO A 117 -4.67 22.67 19.78
C PRO A 117 -6.03 22.79 19.09
N SER A 118 -6.22 23.85 18.33
CA SER A 118 -7.36 24.05 17.45
C SER A 118 -7.42 22.97 16.36
N ALA A 119 -8.53 22.91 15.62
CA ALA A 119 -8.64 21.99 14.49
C ALA A 119 -7.59 22.29 13.41
N THR A 120 -7.29 23.54 13.14
CA THR A 120 -6.24 23.96 12.21
C THR A 120 -4.86 23.49 12.66
N GLU A 121 -4.50 23.72 13.92
CA GLU A 121 -3.22 23.24 14.46
C GLU A 121 -3.12 21.71 14.45
N CYS A 122 -4.23 21.01 14.70
CA CYS A 122 -4.30 19.55 14.57
C CYS A 122 -4.06 19.10 13.15
N TRP A 123 -4.62 19.81 12.16
CA TRP A 123 -4.37 19.54 10.75
C TRP A 123 -2.92 19.77 10.36
N ASP A 124 -2.31 20.87 10.79
CA ASP A 124 -0.90 21.16 10.54
C ASP A 124 0.02 20.07 11.11
N LEU A 125 -0.32 19.55 12.30
CA LEU A 125 0.39 18.41 12.89
C LEU A 125 0.23 17.14 12.05
N PHE A 126 -0.98 16.86 11.57
CA PHE A 126 -1.26 15.72 10.69
C PHE A 126 -0.49 15.85 9.37
N GLU A 127 -0.58 17.00 8.72
CA GLU A 127 0.17 17.27 7.49
C GLU A 127 1.66 17.04 7.69
N LYS A 128 2.22 17.61 8.75
CA LYS A 128 3.64 17.44 9.07
C LYS A 128 4.05 16.00 9.34
N GLN A 129 3.23 15.25 10.08
CA GLN A 129 3.60 13.91 10.53
C GLN A 129 3.21 12.83 9.51
N TYR A 130 2.02 12.89 8.91
CA TYR A 130 1.54 11.87 7.97
C TYR A 130 1.87 12.24 6.52
N ILE A 131 1.40 13.39 6.05
CA ILE A 131 1.57 13.74 4.62
C ILE A 131 3.05 13.91 4.27
N ASN A 132 3.79 14.63 5.13
CA ASN A 132 5.21 14.92 4.91
C ASN A 132 6.17 13.97 5.64
N GLY A 133 5.68 13.14 6.56
CA GLY A 133 6.49 12.25 7.38
C GLY A 133 6.46 10.78 6.96
N VAL A 134 5.42 10.34 6.24
CA VAL A 134 5.39 8.99 5.68
C VAL A 134 6.34 8.94 4.48
N SER A 135 7.22 7.93 4.48
CA SER A 135 8.27 7.76 3.47
C SER A 135 8.11 6.47 2.66
N LEU A 136 6.94 5.84 2.73
CA LEU A 136 6.64 4.64 1.93
C LEU A 136 6.72 4.94 0.44
N LYS A 137 7.04 3.91 -0.32
CA LYS A 137 7.09 3.95 -1.77
C LYS A 137 6.03 3.01 -2.33
N ASP A 138 5.46 3.40 -3.47
CA ASP A 138 4.66 2.51 -4.29
C ASP A 138 5.54 1.47 -5.00
N ARG A 139 4.91 0.57 -5.75
CA ARG A 139 5.61 -0.45 -6.54
C ARG A 139 6.56 0.13 -7.60
N ALA A 140 6.32 1.34 -8.08
CA ALA A 140 7.14 2.05 -9.06
C ALA A 140 8.28 2.86 -8.41
N GLY A 141 8.35 2.88 -7.06
CA GLY A 141 9.35 3.64 -6.30
C GLY A 141 9.01 5.12 -6.10
N LYS A 142 7.78 5.54 -6.45
CA LYS A 142 7.26 6.87 -6.14
C LYS A 142 6.80 6.93 -4.68
N ALA A 143 6.64 8.12 -4.12
CA ALA A 143 6.01 8.27 -2.82
C ALA A 143 4.59 7.68 -2.85
N ALA A 144 4.22 6.95 -1.79
CA ALA A 144 2.85 6.47 -1.61
C ALA A 144 1.89 7.66 -1.46
N GLU A 145 0.71 7.57 -2.07
CA GLU A 145 -0.32 8.61 -2.02
C GLU A 145 -1.14 8.56 -0.73
#